data_ac8dddb3ecdf91bd5db896a69fd6a270
#
_entry.id   ac8dddb3ecdf91bd5db896a69fd6a270
#
_cell.length_a   1.000
_cell.length_b   1.000
_cell.length_c   1.000
_cell.angle_alpha   90.00
_cell.angle_beta   90.00
_cell.angle_gamma   90.00
#
_symmetry.space_group_name_H-M   'P 1'
#
loop_
_entity.id
_entity.type
_entity.pdbx_description
1 polymer ?
#
loop_
_entity_poly.entity_id
_entity_poly.type
_entity_poly.pdbx_seq_one_letter_code
_entity_poly.pdbx_strand_id
1 'polypeptide(L)'
;STARWKALKKTIEFFSEYGEVHLVRIPVSPQMEEIEERYYPNFEAEIRRLSNELNVHYLNFFNLKDSLSFTDGNHLHKSSSWKFSKILGKEIRERSSDFN
;
A
#
# COMPACT_ATOMS: atom_id res chain seq x y z
N SER A 1 7.10 12.11 8.62
CA SER A 1 6.94 13.32 9.41
C SER A 1 5.49 13.51 9.82
N THR A 2 5.28 14.25 10.90
CA THR A 2 3.94 14.53 11.42
C THR A 2 3.08 15.25 10.37
N ALA A 3 3.67 16.18 9.62
CA ALA A 3 2.95 16.92 8.58
C ALA A 3 2.45 16.01 7.48
N ARG A 4 3.26 15.02 7.08
CA ARG A 4 2.88 14.07 6.04
C ARG A 4 1.76 13.15 6.51
N TRP A 5 1.80 12.69 7.75
CA TRP A 5 0.73 11.87 8.32
C TRP A 5 -0.58 12.63 8.41
N LYS A 6 -0.53 13.91 8.81
CA LYS A 6 -1.73 14.75 8.85
C LYS A 6 -2.30 14.96 7.45
N ALA A 7 -1.45 15.17 6.46
CA ALA A 7 -1.89 15.35 5.08
C ALA A 7 -2.55 14.07 4.54
N LEU A 8 -1.95 12.91 4.83
CA LEU A 8 -2.51 11.62 4.44
C LEU A 8 -3.88 11.40 5.08
N LYS A 9 -4.00 11.67 6.37
CA LYS A 9 -5.26 11.54 7.07
C LYS A 9 -6.37 12.40 6.44
N LYS A 10 -6.07 13.65 6.13
CA LYS A 10 -7.03 14.54 5.48
C LYS A 10 -7.43 14.04 4.11
N THR A 11 -6.47 13.51 3.35
CA THR A 11 -6.74 12.93 2.03
C THR A 11 -7.69 11.75 2.13
N ILE A 12 -7.43 10.85 3.08
CA ILE A 12 -8.29 9.68 3.30
C ILE A 12 -9.69 10.11 3.70
N GLU A 13 -9.79 11.04 4.63
CA GLU A 13 -11.09 11.55 5.09
C GLU A 13 -11.89 12.17 3.94
N PHE A 14 -11.21 12.93 3.10
CA PHE A 14 -11.85 13.54 1.94
C PHE A 14 -12.43 12.48 0.99
N PHE A 15 -11.62 11.50 0.59
CA PHE A 15 -12.07 10.49 -0.36
C PHE A 15 -13.06 9.50 0.25
N SER A 16 -13.03 9.29 1.56
CA SER A 16 -13.97 8.41 2.24
C SER A 16 -15.41 8.88 2.13
N GLU A 17 -15.62 10.17 1.87
CA GLU A 17 -16.95 10.71 1.65
C GLU A 17 -17.54 10.27 0.29
N TYR A 18 -16.69 9.88 -0.65
CA TYR A 18 -17.09 9.53 -2.00
C TYR A 18 -17.10 8.03 -2.27
N GLY A 19 -16.50 7.25 -1.41
CA GLY A 19 -16.44 5.81 -1.61
C GLY A 19 -15.50 5.13 -0.66
N GLU A 20 -15.32 3.83 -0.87
CA GLU A 20 -14.42 3.01 -0.07
C GLU A 20 -12.96 3.33 -0.42
N VAL A 21 -12.12 3.45 0.61
CA VAL A 21 -10.70 3.77 0.44
C VAL A 21 -9.85 2.55 0.76
N HIS A 22 -8.89 2.26 -0.08
CA HIS A 22 -7.89 1.22 0.13
C HIS A 22 -6.51 1.83 0.11
N LEU A 23 -5.77 1.68 1.22
CA LEU A 23 -4.37 2.07 1.28
C LEU A 23 -3.54 0.88 0.82
N VAL A 24 -2.61 1.11 -0.09
CA VAL A 24 -1.83 0.02 -0.68
C VAL A 24 -0.34 0.31 -0.53
N ARG A 25 0.38 -0.62 0.11
CA ARG A 25 1.83 -0.55 0.15
C ARG A 25 2.39 -1.38 -1.00
N ILE A 26 2.94 -0.70 -1.98
CA ILE A 26 3.42 -1.31 -3.22
C ILE A 26 4.73 -2.05 -2.95
N PRO A 27 4.94 -3.25 -3.55
CA PRO A 27 6.21 -3.95 -3.38
C PRO A 27 7.36 -3.16 -3.99
N VAL A 28 8.51 -3.20 -3.32
CA VAL A 28 9.75 -2.59 -3.80
C VAL A 28 10.84 -3.67 -3.83
N SER A 29 11.97 -3.38 -4.45
CA SER A 29 13.08 -4.35 -4.47
C SER A 29 13.59 -4.61 -3.05
N PRO A 30 14.22 -5.79 -2.79
CA PRO A 30 14.78 -6.07 -1.46
C PRO A 30 15.76 -5.00 -0.99
N GLN A 31 16.54 -4.42 -1.88
CA GLN A 31 17.48 -3.37 -1.54
C GLN A 31 16.76 -2.10 -1.06
N MET A 32 15.66 -1.75 -1.73
CA MET A 32 14.87 -0.58 -1.35
C MET A 32 14.13 -0.80 -0.04
N GLU A 33 13.63 -2.01 0.18
CA GLU A 33 12.98 -2.37 1.43
C GLU A 33 13.93 -2.21 2.61
N GLU A 34 15.19 -2.64 2.45
CA GLU A 34 16.21 -2.50 3.48
C GLU A 34 16.46 -1.03 3.83
N ILE A 35 16.50 -0.17 2.80
CA ILE A 35 16.68 1.27 2.99
C ILE A 35 15.49 1.85 3.75
N GLU A 36 14.28 1.48 3.37
CA GLU A 36 13.07 1.97 4.02
C GLU A 36 13.01 1.55 5.49
N GLU A 37 13.37 0.30 5.79
CA GLU A 37 13.39 -0.19 7.18
C GLU A 37 14.40 0.57 8.03
N ARG A 38 15.54 0.95 7.43
CA ARG A 38 16.56 1.69 8.14
C ARG A 38 16.12 3.10 8.49
N TYR A 39 15.45 3.79 7.55
CA TYR A 39 15.08 5.18 7.72
C TYR A 39 13.67 5.38 8.29
N TYR A 40 12.82 4.36 8.21
CA TYR A 40 11.45 4.46 8.68
C TYR A 40 10.96 3.14 9.28
N PRO A 41 11.60 2.69 10.37
CA PRO A 41 11.30 1.36 10.94
C PRO A 41 9.87 1.20 11.46
N ASN A 42 9.20 2.30 11.81
CA ASN A 42 7.87 2.24 12.39
C ASN A 42 6.74 2.46 11.38
N PHE A 43 7.08 2.52 10.09
CA PHE A 43 6.07 2.82 9.06
C PHE A 43 4.89 1.85 9.10
N GLU A 44 5.16 0.56 9.14
CA GLU A 44 4.11 -0.45 9.09
C GLU A 44 3.15 -0.31 10.27
N ALA A 45 3.68 -0.13 11.46
CA ALA A 45 2.85 0.03 12.66
C ALA A 45 2.00 1.30 12.59
N GLU A 46 2.59 2.39 12.10
CA GLU A 46 1.89 3.67 12.01
C GLU A 46 0.79 3.65 10.95
N ILE A 47 1.04 3.05 9.77
CA ILE A 47 0.03 2.99 8.72
C ILE A 47 -1.14 2.08 9.12
N ARG A 48 -0.85 0.98 9.82
CA ARG A 48 -1.91 0.10 10.32
C ARG A 48 -2.77 0.79 11.37
N ARG A 49 -2.15 1.54 12.25
CA ARG A 49 -2.89 2.31 13.26
C ARG A 49 -3.79 3.34 12.60
N LEU A 50 -3.26 4.07 11.61
CA LEU A 50 -4.04 5.07 10.89
C LEU A 50 -5.22 4.44 10.15
N SER A 51 -4.99 3.33 9.48
CA SER A 51 -6.06 2.65 8.74
C SER A 51 -7.17 2.16 9.68
N ASN A 52 -6.79 1.65 10.85
CA ASN A 52 -7.78 1.24 11.84
C ASN A 52 -8.54 2.43 12.42
N GLU A 53 -7.85 3.52 12.70
CA GLU A 53 -8.47 4.74 13.21
C GLU A 53 -9.50 5.29 12.24
N LEU A 54 -9.19 5.29 10.96
CA LEU A 54 -10.06 5.84 9.92
C LEU A 54 -11.00 4.80 9.30
N ASN A 55 -10.91 3.56 9.77
CA ASN A 55 -11.74 2.43 9.28
C ASN A 55 -11.66 2.27 7.77
N VAL A 56 -10.44 2.25 7.24
CA VAL A 56 -10.18 1.99 5.82
C VAL A 56 -9.33 0.73 5.68
N HIS A 57 -9.35 0.13 4.50
CA HIS A 57 -8.57 -1.06 4.22
C HIS A 57 -7.10 -0.72 4.04
N TYR A 58 -6.23 -1.61 4.51
CA TYR A 58 -4.80 -1.51 4.25
C TYR A 58 -4.28 -2.81 3.70
N LEU A 59 -3.62 -2.75 2.55
CA LEU A 59 -3.08 -3.89 1.84
C LEU A 59 -1.56 -3.74 1.72
N ASN A 60 -0.82 -4.68 2.33
CA ASN A 60 0.63 -4.69 2.25
C ASN A 60 1.07 -5.80 1.31
N PHE A 61 1.69 -5.43 0.19
CA PHE A 61 2.16 -6.38 -0.81
C PHE A 61 3.68 -6.58 -0.78
N PHE A 62 4.35 -6.19 0.31
CA PHE A 62 5.80 -6.37 0.43
C PHE A 62 6.23 -7.83 0.31
N ASN A 63 5.37 -8.77 0.70
CA ASN A 63 5.67 -10.19 0.61
C ASN A 63 5.75 -10.70 -0.85
N LEU A 64 5.33 -9.91 -1.82
CA LEU A 64 5.42 -10.26 -3.24
C LEU A 64 6.74 -9.87 -3.88
N LYS A 65 7.62 -9.17 -3.15
CA LYS A 65 8.87 -8.64 -3.70
C LYS A 65 9.75 -9.73 -4.34
N ASP A 66 9.75 -10.93 -3.78
CA ASP A 66 10.60 -12.03 -4.27
C ASP A 66 10.02 -12.71 -5.51
N SER A 67 8.74 -12.51 -5.80
CA SER A 67 8.07 -13.10 -6.96
C SER A 67 7.90 -12.11 -8.11
N LEU A 68 8.40 -10.87 -7.96
CA LEU A 68 8.30 -9.81 -8.94
C LEU A 68 9.67 -9.32 -9.35
N SER A 69 9.80 -8.86 -10.59
CA SER A 69 11.04 -8.31 -11.13
C SER A 69 10.97 -6.79 -11.16
N PHE A 70 12.10 -6.15 -10.90
CA PHE A 70 12.19 -4.69 -10.86
C PHE A 70 13.18 -4.18 -11.91
N THR A 71 12.87 -3.06 -12.55
CA THR A 71 13.79 -2.37 -13.46
C THR A 71 14.80 -1.55 -12.66
N ASP A 72 14.36 -1.01 -11.53
CA ASP A 72 15.21 -0.33 -10.54
C ASP A 72 14.58 -0.49 -9.15
N GLY A 73 15.10 0.22 -8.16
CA GLY A 73 14.77 0.00 -6.76
C GLY A 73 13.28 0.00 -6.42
N ASN A 74 12.49 0.83 -7.09
CA ASN A 74 11.06 0.95 -6.79
C ASN A 74 10.16 0.86 -8.01
N HIS A 75 10.69 0.47 -9.17
CA HIS A 75 9.90 0.31 -10.38
C HIS A 75 9.86 -1.14 -10.84
N LEU A 76 8.67 -1.68 -10.95
CA LEU A 76 8.45 -3.04 -11.43
C LEU A 76 8.75 -3.16 -12.92
N HIS A 77 9.32 -4.29 -13.31
CA HIS A 77 9.40 -4.64 -14.71
C HIS A 77 7.98 -4.75 -15.29
N LYS A 78 7.83 -4.46 -16.60
CA LYS A 78 6.50 -4.41 -17.25
C LYS A 78 5.67 -5.68 -17.00
N SER A 79 6.27 -6.86 -17.11
CA SER A 79 5.56 -8.12 -16.88
C SER A 79 5.11 -8.28 -15.44
N SER A 80 5.93 -7.81 -14.48
CA SER A 80 5.61 -7.88 -13.07
C SER A 80 4.56 -6.84 -12.70
N SER A 81 4.55 -5.68 -13.35
CA SER A 81 3.50 -4.67 -13.15
C SER A 81 2.14 -5.23 -13.55
N TRP A 82 2.09 -5.94 -14.68
CA TRP A 82 0.87 -6.59 -15.14
C TRP A 82 0.38 -7.63 -14.14
N LYS A 83 1.30 -8.47 -13.65
CA LYS A 83 1.00 -9.49 -12.65
C LYS A 83 0.49 -8.87 -11.35
N PHE A 84 1.16 -7.83 -10.89
CA PHE A 84 0.78 -7.13 -9.66
C PHE A 84 -0.60 -6.48 -9.79
N SER A 85 -0.89 -5.86 -10.94
CA SER A 85 -2.19 -5.23 -11.17
C SER A 85 -3.33 -6.23 -11.08
N LYS A 86 -3.14 -7.45 -11.58
CA LYS A 86 -4.15 -8.51 -11.46
C LYS A 86 -4.37 -8.93 -10.02
N ILE A 87 -3.29 -9.10 -9.26
CA ILE A 87 -3.36 -9.47 -7.85
C ILE A 87 -4.08 -8.38 -7.06
N LEU A 88 -3.70 -7.13 -7.29
CA LEU A 88 -4.30 -5.98 -6.62
C LEU A 88 -5.79 -5.88 -6.89
N GLY A 89 -6.17 -6.02 -8.17
CA GLY A 89 -7.59 -5.96 -8.55
C GLY A 89 -8.42 -7.02 -7.87
N LYS A 90 -7.89 -8.25 -7.77
CA LYS A 90 -8.58 -9.35 -7.11
C LYS A 90 -8.75 -9.07 -5.61
N GLU A 91 -7.69 -8.62 -4.94
CA GLU A 91 -7.74 -8.33 -3.51
C GLU A 91 -8.72 -7.21 -3.18
N ILE A 92 -8.76 -6.17 -4.00
CA ILE A 92 -9.71 -5.07 -3.80
C ILE A 92 -11.13 -5.56 -3.96
N ARG A 93 -11.42 -6.37 -4.98
CA ARG A 93 -12.75 -6.92 -5.20
C ARG A 93 -13.20 -7.79 -4.02
N GLU A 94 -12.32 -8.63 -3.50
CA GLU A 94 -12.63 -9.49 -2.36
C GLU A 94 -12.90 -8.72 -1.09
N ARG A 95 -12.14 -7.64 -0.86
CA ARG A 95 -12.32 -6.82 0.34
C ARG A 95 -13.48 -5.83 0.22
N SER A 96 -13.94 -5.57 -1.00
CA SER A 96 -15.08 -4.68 -1.26
C SER A 96 -16.40 -5.45 -1.35
N SER A 97 -16.46 -6.62 -0.75
CA SER A 97 -17.64 -7.48 -0.77
C SER A 97 -18.86 -6.84 -0.13
N ASP A 98 -18.66 -5.83 0.69
CA ASP A 98 -19.74 -5.12 1.38
C ASP A 98 -20.66 -4.37 0.43
N PHE A 99 -20.26 -4.23 -0.82
CA PHE A 99 -21.07 -3.56 -1.85
C PHE A 99 -22.09 -4.48 -2.53
N ASN A 100 -22.10 -5.71 -2.16
CA ASN A 100 -23.03 -6.68 -2.77
C ASN A 100 -24.42 -6.59 -2.17
#